data_7727f6c34298490e1c6220a778ac9542
#
_entry.id   7727f6c34298490e1c6220a778ac9542
#
_cell.length_a   1.000
_cell.length_b   1.000
_cell.length_c   1.000
_cell.angle_alpha   90.00
_cell.angle_beta   90.00
_cell.angle_gamma   90.00
#
_symmetry.space_group_name_H-M   'P 1'
#
loop_
_entity.id
_entity.type
_entity.pdbx_description
1 polymer ?
#
loop_
_entity_poly.entity_id
_entity_poly.type
_entity_poly.pdbx_seq_one_letter_code
_entity_poly.pdbx_strand_id
1 'polypeptide(L)'
;MTFLISWLRRKSLLLTIGSLSVITYGIIPTVAQTVIENTASGGADNLSDDRVDSNQVTVSSTPADLRLTKTGDRAAAEPGDTVIYRLLIENVGQSPATNVSVTDRLPLGLRLVPDSLRGSIGDTAVDINTPDINASNRGTNFTASSTATLQPGESMVVNYAVEVTPDSIRGSGRNLAQAQAGGLLSNQSSHRLRIRQGILSDCGTLIGRVFVDKNFDGEQQPNEPGVPNAVIYMDDGNRIVTDANGLYSLANVISGYRSAALDLSSLPGYSLAPNKYFIETNSPSRLVKLAPGSMVRVNFGVTPAFSEGKNE
;
A
#
# COMPACT_ATOMS: atom_id res chain seq x y z
N MET A 1 -54.60 -19.00 -40.52
CA MET A 1 -53.65 -17.94 -40.10
C MET A 1 -52.81 -18.53 -38.96
N THR A 2 -51.74 -19.25 -39.32
CA THR A 2 -50.98 -20.09 -38.41
C THR A 2 -49.53 -19.53 -38.37
N PHE A 3 -49.13 -18.96 -37.27
CA PHE A 3 -47.78 -18.50 -37.08
C PHE A 3 -46.88 -19.69 -36.71
N LEU A 4 -45.90 -20.02 -37.55
CA LEU A 4 -44.84 -20.94 -37.23
C LEU A 4 -43.63 -20.15 -36.69
N ILE A 5 -43.32 -20.38 -35.43
CA ILE A 5 -42.07 -19.93 -34.79
C ILE A 5 -40.99 -20.96 -35.14
N SER A 6 -40.01 -20.61 -35.94
CA SER A 6 -38.89 -21.50 -36.23
C SER A 6 -37.66 -21.20 -35.34
N TRP A 7 -37.19 -22.24 -34.75
CA TRP A 7 -36.07 -22.45 -33.83
C TRP A 7 -34.74 -21.82 -34.27
N LEU A 8 -34.08 -21.14 -33.34
CA LEU A 8 -32.66 -20.78 -33.43
C LEU A 8 -31.80 -22.05 -33.27
N ARG A 9 -31.04 -22.42 -34.29
CA ARG A 9 -29.95 -23.40 -34.17
C ARG A 9 -28.69 -22.69 -33.74
N ARG A 10 -28.17 -23.02 -32.54
CA ARG A 10 -26.80 -22.71 -32.12
C ARG A 10 -25.84 -23.56 -32.95
N LYS A 11 -24.94 -22.92 -33.68
CA LYS A 11 -23.74 -23.57 -34.22
C LYS A 11 -22.62 -23.47 -33.18
N SER A 12 -22.21 -24.61 -32.63
CA SER A 12 -21.01 -24.74 -31.81
C SER A 12 -19.78 -24.69 -32.71
N LEU A 13 -18.90 -23.74 -32.45
CA LEU A 13 -17.59 -23.65 -33.10
C LEU A 13 -16.61 -24.52 -32.31
N LEU A 14 -16.10 -25.60 -32.90
CA LEU A 14 -14.97 -26.37 -32.34
C LEU A 14 -13.68 -25.59 -32.59
N LEU A 15 -12.99 -25.20 -31.51
CA LEU A 15 -11.68 -24.60 -31.57
C LEU A 15 -10.63 -25.69 -31.39
N THR A 16 -9.82 -25.98 -32.42
CA THR A 16 -8.65 -26.83 -32.33
C THR A 16 -7.50 -26.05 -31.69
N ILE A 17 -7.00 -26.53 -30.53
CA ILE A 17 -5.88 -25.93 -29.80
C ILE A 17 -4.58 -26.42 -30.43
N GLY A 18 -3.88 -25.54 -31.14
CA GLY A 18 -2.50 -25.71 -31.51
C GLY A 18 -1.58 -25.19 -30.38
N SER A 19 -0.64 -26.02 -29.95
CA SER A 19 0.35 -25.66 -28.95
C SER A 19 1.24 -24.50 -29.42
N LEU A 20 1.19 -23.36 -28.71
CA LEU A 20 2.08 -22.23 -28.95
C LEU A 20 2.94 -21.98 -27.71
N SER A 21 4.25 -21.96 -27.88
CA SER A 21 5.25 -21.67 -26.86
C SER A 21 5.09 -20.24 -26.35
N VAL A 22 4.98 -20.08 -25.01
CA VAL A 22 4.78 -18.79 -24.35
C VAL A 22 6.11 -18.07 -24.21
N ILE A 23 6.30 -17.01 -24.98
CA ILE A 23 7.28 -15.95 -24.68
C ILE A 23 6.53 -14.91 -23.86
N THR A 24 6.89 -14.75 -22.58
CA THR A 24 6.30 -13.76 -21.68
C THR A 24 6.84 -12.37 -22.01
N TYR A 25 6.18 -11.68 -22.92
CA TYR A 25 6.15 -10.21 -22.93
C TYR A 25 5.01 -9.72 -22.08
N GLY A 26 5.25 -8.67 -21.27
CA GLY A 26 4.25 -8.10 -20.38
C GLY A 26 2.94 -7.83 -21.12
N ILE A 27 1.87 -8.50 -20.69
CA ILE A 27 0.53 -8.33 -21.26
C ILE A 27 0.00 -6.99 -20.77
N ILE A 28 0.00 -5.99 -21.64
CA ILE A 28 -0.91 -4.85 -21.52
C ILE A 28 -2.31 -5.47 -21.71
N PRO A 29 -3.26 -5.35 -20.77
CA PRO A 29 -4.59 -5.88 -20.99
C PRO A 29 -5.20 -5.11 -22.16
N THR A 30 -5.28 -5.75 -23.32
CA THR A 30 -6.07 -5.27 -24.43
C THR A 30 -7.52 -5.43 -24.02
N VAL A 31 -8.19 -4.31 -23.81
CA VAL A 31 -9.63 -4.28 -23.54
C VAL A 31 -10.33 -4.83 -24.77
N ALA A 32 -11.03 -5.94 -24.62
CA ALA A 32 -11.71 -6.61 -25.73
C ALA A 32 -12.79 -5.69 -26.30
N GLN A 33 -12.63 -5.27 -27.54
CA GLN A 33 -13.67 -4.57 -28.29
C GLN A 33 -14.83 -5.54 -28.52
N THR A 34 -16.01 -5.24 -27.98
CA THR A 34 -17.21 -6.03 -28.26
C THR A 34 -17.79 -5.57 -29.60
N VAL A 35 -17.72 -6.40 -30.60
CA VAL A 35 -18.33 -6.17 -31.90
C VAL A 35 -19.65 -6.92 -31.93
N ILE A 36 -20.77 -6.21 -32.15
CA ILE A 36 -22.08 -6.77 -32.35
C ILE A 36 -22.41 -6.61 -33.81
N GLU A 37 -22.58 -7.76 -34.52
CA GLU A 37 -22.99 -7.79 -35.92
C GLU A 37 -24.44 -8.16 -35.98
N ASN A 38 -25.25 -7.39 -36.70
CA ASN A 38 -26.65 -7.64 -36.91
C ASN A 38 -26.99 -7.62 -38.41
N THR A 39 -27.60 -8.71 -38.88
CA THR A 39 -28.12 -8.87 -40.23
C THR A 39 -29.57 -9.32 -40.14
N ALA A 40 -30.44 -8.75 -40.90
CA ALA A 40 -31.81 -9.19 -41.06
C ALA A 40 -32.02 -9.88 -42.44
N SER A 41 -32.77 -10.97 -42.48
CA SER A 41 -33.12 -11.64 -43.74
C SER A 41 -34.61 -11.62 -43.91
N GLY A 42 -35.09 -11.27 -45.09
CA GLY A 42 -36.50 -11.25 -45.47
C GLY A 42 -36.78 -12.14 -46.69
N GLY A 43 -37.89 -12.81 -46.69
CA GLY A 43 -38.42 -13.59 -47.85
C GLY A 43 -39.94 -13.54 -47.88
N ALA A 44 -40.54 -13.74 -49.05
CA ALA A 44 -41.97 -13.82 -49.22
C ALA A 44 -42.34 -15.13 -49.95
N ASP A 45 -43.49 -15.70 -49.60
CA ASP A 45 -43.95 -17.02 -50.11
C ASP A 45 -44.16 -17.10 -51.65
N ASN A 46 -44.09 -15.97 -52.33
CA ASN A 46 -44.27 -15.82 -53.78
C ASN A 46 -42.99 -15.45 -54.52
N LEU A 47 -41.84 -15.42 -53.82
CA LEU A 47 -40.52 -15.23 -54.42
C LEU A 47 -39.81 -16.60 -54.48
N SER A 48 -39.21 -16.92 -55.63
CA SER A 48 -38.26 -18.03 -55.72
C SER A 48 -37.24 -17.95 -54.62
N ASP A 49 -36.75 -19.05 -54.11
CA ASP A 49 -35.92 -19.31 -52.89
C ASP A 49 -34.82 -18.29 -52.47
N ASP A 50 -34.82 -17.12 -53.06
CA ASP A 50 -33.84 -16.07 -52.75
C ASP A 50 -34.28 -15.24 -51.52
N ARG A 51 -33.72 -15.59 -50.37
CA ARG A 51 -33.73 -14.70 -49.23
C ARG A 51 -32.87 -13.47 -49.54
N VAL A 52 -33.43 -12.31 -49.32
CA VAL A 52 -32.68 -11.04 -49.39
C VAL A 52 -32.19 -10.72 -47.98
N ASP A 53 -30.88 -10.69 -47.82
CA ASP A 53 -30.26 -10.27 -46.58
C ASP A 53 -30.05 -8.74 -46.59
N SER A 54 -30.31 -8.10 -45.46
CA SER A 54 -29.97 -6.68 -45.29
C SER A 54 -28.44 -6.50 -45.26
N ASN A 55 -28.02 -5.26 -45.44
CA ASN A 55 -26.64 -4.90 -45.11
C ASN A 55 -26.35 -5.24 -43.64
N GLN A 56 -25.13 -5.74 -43.40
CA GLN A 56 -24.64 -5.96 -42.06
C GLN A 56 -24.41 -4.63 -41.35
N VAL A 57 -24.96 -4.46 -40.15
CA VAL A 57 -24.67 -3.33 -39.25
C VAL A 57 -23.75 -3.82 -38.16
N THR A 58 -22.59 -3.23 -38.09
CA THR A 58 -21.58 -3.53 -37.04
C THR A 58 -21.58 -2.41 -36.02
N VAL A 59 -21.86 -2.73 -34.79
CA VAL A 59 -21.73 -1.82 -33.65
C VAL A 59 -20.52 -2.28 -32.83
N SER A 60 -19.50 -1.42 -32.75
CA SER A 60 -18.32 -1.66 -31.91
C SER A 60 -18.42 -0.79 -30.68
N SER A 61 -18.36 -1.40 -29.50
CA SER A 61 -18.22 -0.69 -28.24
C SER A 61 -16.77 -0.72 -27.82
N THR A 62 -16.13 0.44 -27.78
CA THR A 62 -14.84 0.61 -27.14
C THR A 62 -15.10 0.97 -25.68
N PRO A 63 -14.59 0.22 -24.71
CA PRO A 63 -14.87 0.49 -23.30
C PRO A 63 -14.30 1.82 -22.82
N ALA A 64 -14.64 2.19 -21.59
CA ALA A 64 -13.96 3.26 -20.88
C ALA A 64 -12.49 2.88 -20.69
N ASP A 65 -11.60 3.87 -20.66
CA ASP A 65 -10.18 3.72 -20.32
C ASP A 65 -9.78 4.88 -19.43
N LEU A 66 -9.11 4.60 -18.33
CA LEU A 66 -8.75 5.61 -17.34
C LEU A 66 -7.24 5.87 -17.34
N ARG A 67 -6.89 7.14 -17.37
CA ARG A 67 -5.53 7.61 -17.13
C ARG A 67 -5.47 8.43 -15.85
N LEU A 68 -4.56 8.07 -14.94
CA LEU A 68 -4.33 8.78 -13.69
C LEU A 68 -3.02 9.55 -13.73
N THR A 69 -3.07 10.82 -13.33
CA THR A 69 -1.89 11.66 -13.06
C THR A 69 -1.96 12.17 -11.63
N LYS A 70 -0.89 11.95 -10.84
CA LYS A 70 -0.76 12.40 -9.46
C LYS A 70 0.32 13.46 -9.33
N THR A 71 -0.01 14.58 -8.69
CA THR A 71 0.92 15.67 -8.41
C THR A 71 0.79 16.10 -6.94
N GLY A 72 1.84 16.72 -6.40
CA GLY A 72 1.83 17.41 -5.11
C GLY A 72 2.14 18.90 -5.32
N ASP A 73 1.66 19.74 -4.41
CA ASP A 73 1.86 21.18 -4.42
C ASP A 73 3.33 21.57 -4.17
N ARG A 74 4.13 20.64 -3.62
CA ARG A 74 5.55 20.85 -3.32
C ARG A 74 6.37 19.57 -3.47
N ALA A 75 7.65 19.73 -3.77
CA ALA A 75 8.59 18.61 -3.92
C ALA A 75 9.29 18.22 -2.61
N ALA A 76 9.24 19.08 -1.57
CA ALA A 76 9.86 18.83 -0.28
C ALA A 76 9.02 19.43 0.85
N ALA A 77 9.05 18.78 2.04
CA ALA A 77 8.37 19.21 3.23
C ALA A 77 9.11 18.76 4.49
N GLU A 78 8.75 19.33 5.63
CA GLU A 78 9.26 19.00 6.95
C GLU A 78 8.11 18.45 7.83
N PRO A 79 8.40 17.69 8.90
CA PRO A 79 7.39 17.30 9.87
C PRO A 79 6.65 18.52 10.42
N GLY A 80 5.31 18.45 10.44
CA GLY A 80 4.42 19.56 10.79
C GLY A 80 3.85 20.30 9.58
N ASP A 81 4.41 20.11 8.39
CA ASP A 81 3.84 20.68 7.17
C ASP A 81 2.56 19.97 6.72
N THR A 82 1.73 20.72 6.00
CA THR A 82 0.61 20.17 5.22
C THR A 82 0.96 20.19 3.74
N VAL A 83 0.70 19.09 3.05
CA VAL A 83 0.94 18.93 1.61
C VAL A 83 -0.38 18.62 0.92
N ILE A 84 -0.64 19.29 -0.19
CA ILE A 84 -1.85 19.08 -0.99
C ILE A 84 -1.49 18.19 -2.19
N TYR A 85 -2.22 17.08 -2.33
CA TYR A 85 -2.14 16.22 -3.51
C TYR A 85 -3.33 16.46 -4.42
N ARG A 86 -3.04 16.39 -5.73
CA ARG A 86 -4.03 16.44 -6.81
C ARG A 86 -3.94 15.15 -7.62
N LEU A 87 -5.08 14.50 -7.79
CA LEU A 87 -5.30 13.37 -8.67
C LEU A 87 -6.12 13.86 -9.86
N LEU A 88 -5.59 13.73 -11.06
CA LEU A 88 -6.31 13.98 -12.32
C LEU A 88 -6.62 12.62 -12.93
N ILE A 89 -7.91 12.30 -13.02
CA ILE A 89 -8.43 11.04 -13.57
C ILE A 89 -9.11 11.41 -14.89
N GLU A 90 -8.59 10.93 -16.00
CA GLU A 90 -9.10 11.23 -17.34
C GLU A 90 -9.73 9.98 -17.94
N ASN A 91 -10.92 10.09 -18.50
CA ASN A 91 -11.49 9.03 -19.32
C ASN A 91 -11.02 9.20 -20.76
N VAL A 92 -9.99 8.46 -21.13
CA VAL A 92 -9.41 8.47 -22.49
C VAL A 92 -10.06 7.42 -23.39
N GLY A 93 -11.05 6.66 -22.88
CA GLY A 93 -11.86 5.70 -23.64
C GLY A 93 -12.97 6.34 -24.44
N GLN A 94 -13.86 5.49 -24.99
CA GLN A 94 -14.97 5.90 -25.84
C GLN A 94 -16.35 5.70 -25.16
N SER A 95 -16.37 5.10 -23.96
CA SER A 95 -17.58 4.87 -23.19
C SER A 95 -17.53 5.61 -21.85
N PRO A 96 -18.67 5.97 -21.26
CA PRO A 96 -18.72 6.60 -19.95
C PRO A 96 -18.13 5.69 -18.86
N ALA A 97 -17.35 6.27 -17.94
CA ALA A 97 -16.85 5.62 -16.75
C ALA A 97 -17.75 5.96 -15.54
N THR A 98 -18.37 4.94 -14.94
CA THR A 98 -19.25 5.08 -13.78
C THR A 98 -18.60 4.53 -12.53
N ASN A 99 -19.01 5.01 -11.35
CA ASN A 99 -18.48 4.57 -10.05
C ASN A 99 -16.95 4.66 -10.01
N VAL A 100 -16.43 5.82 -10.39
CA VAL A 100 -14.99 6.08 -10.37
C VAL A 100 -14.50 6.08 -8.94
N SER A 101 -13.50 5.26 -8.64
CA SER A 101 -12.83 5.22 -7.35
C SER A 101 -11.31 5.34 -7.53
N VAL A 102 -10.63 5.85 -6.51
CA VAL A 102 -9.18 5.93 -6.48
C VAL A 102 -8.67 5.41 -5.14
N THR A 103 -7.79 4.41 -5.21
CA THR A 103 -7.06 3.91 -4.04
C THR A 103 -5.72 4.61 -3.96
N ASP A 104 -5.44 5.21 -2.82
CA ASP A 104 -4.22 5.96 -2.56
C ASP A 104 -3.44 5.30 -1.41
N ARG A 105 -2.11 5.17 -1.59
CA ARG A 105 -1.20 4.53 -0.64
C ARG A 105 -0.19 5.53 -0.14
N LEU A 106 -0.56 6.21 0.95
CA LEU A 106 0.31 7.13 1.65
C LEU A 106 1.46 6.36 2.31
N PRO A 107 2.72 6.77 2.12
CA PRO A 107 3.85 6.17 2.81
C PRO A 107 3.82 6.49 4.31
N LEU A 108 4.66 5.78 5.07
CA LEU A 108 4.82 6.05 6.51
C LEU A 108 5.06 7.54 6.76
N GLY A 109 4.33 8.09 7.73
CA GLY A 109 4.45 9.46 8.19
C GLY A 109 3.66 10.50 7.37
N LEU A 110 2.90 10.09 6.35
CA LEU A 110 1.90 10.93 5.72
C LEU A 110 0.50 10.52 6.21
N ARG A 111 -0.20 11.45 6.84
CA ARG A 111 -1.54 11.22 7.42
C ARG A 111 -2.58 12.01 6.64
N LEU A 112 -3.60 11.33 6.12
CA LEU A 112 -4.72 11.97 5.45
C LEU A 112 -5.48 12.89 6.43
N VAL A 113 -5.86 14.08 5.94
CA VAL A 113 -6.85 14.94 6.58
C VAL A 113 -8.21 14.62 5.94
N PRO A 114 -9.10 13.84 6.60
CA PRO A 114 -10.30 13.29 5.96
C PRO A 114 -11.22 14.36 5.35
N ASP A 115 -11.45 15.44 6.09
CA ASP A 115 -12.35 16.52 5.67
C ASP A 115 -11.78 17.41 4.55
N SER A 116 -10.58 17.10 4.04
CA SER A 116 -9.93 17.86 2.99
C SER A 116 -10.25 17.36 1.58
N LEU A 117 -10.88 16.18 1.44
CA LEU A 117 -11.20 15.63 0.13
C LEU A 117 -12.22 16.52 -0.60
N ARG A 118 -11.89 16.87 -1.85
CA ARG A 118 -12.75 17.62 -2.75
C ARG A 118 -12.63 17.07 -4.15
N GLY A 119 -13.77 16.87 -4.82
CA GLY A 119 -13.85 16.40 -6.19
C GLY A 119 -14.49 17.43 -7.12
N SER A 120 -14.06 17.46 -8.38
CA SER A 120 -14.75 18.21 -9.44
C SER A 120 -14.60 17.51 -10.79
N ILE A 121 -15.60 17.70 -11.67
CA ILE A 121 -15.54 17.40 -13.10
C ILE A 121 -15.72 18.72 -13.83
N GLY A 122 -14.70 19.14 -14.57
CA GLY A 122 -14.62 20.52 -15.05
C GLY A 122 -14.73 21.51 -13.88
N ASP A 123 -15.65 22.46 -13.99
CA ASP A 123 -15.93 23.46 -12.94
C ASP A 123 -17.02 23.03 -11.94
N THR A 124 -17.59 21.83 -12.13
CA THR A 124 -18.68 21.35 -11.26
C THR A 124 -18.12 20.49 -10.13
N ALA A 125 -18.45 20.86 -8.88
CA ALA A 125 -18.12 20.05 -7.72
C ALA A 125 -18.88 18.72 -7.76
N VAL A 126 -18.22 17.62 -7.39
CA VAL A 126 -18.80 16.29 -7.24
C VAL A 126 -18.55 15.75 -5.84
N ASP A 127 -19.53 15.03 -5.33
CA ASP A 127 -19.40 14.40 -4.02
C ASP A 127 -18.38 13.28 -4.05
N ILE A 128 -17.49 13.31 -3.06
CA ILE A 128 -16.52 12.25 -2.79
C ILE A 128 -16.92 11.58 -1.47
N ASN A 129 -17.22 10.29 -1.54
CA ASN A 129 -17.53 9.52 -0.33
C ASN A 129 -16.34 9.50 0.62
N THR A 130 -16.64 9.52 1.92
CA THR A 130 -15.65 9.41 2.98
C THR A 130 -14.83 8.14 2.78
N PRO A 131 -13.51 8.24 2.71
CA PRO A 131 -12.67 7.08 2.43
C PRO A 131 -12.62 6.13 3.62
N ASP A 132 -12.59 4.83 3.31
CA ASP A 132 -12.16 3.81 4.26
C ASP A 132 -10.66 3.98 4.51
N ILE A 133 -10.31 4.41 5.71
CA ILE A 133 -8.91 4.67 6.08
C ILE A 133 -8.36 3.45 6.81
N ASN A 134 -7.42 2.77 6.16
CA ASN A 134 -6.68 1.66 6.74
C ASN A 134 -5.25 2.11 7.07
N ALA A 135 -5.03 2.48 8.33
CA ALA A 135 -3.70 2.87 8.83
C ALA A 135 -2.90 1.63 9.27
N SER A 136 -1.61 1.60 8.94
CA SER A 136 -0.66 0.56 9.36
C SER A 136 0.70 1.19 9.65
N ASN A 137 1.60 0.42 10.29
CA ASN A 137 3.00 0.84 10.54
C ASN A 137 3.82 1.06 9.24
N ARG A 138 3.26 0.74 8.06
CA ARG A 138 3.92 0.96 6.75
C ARG A 138 3.33 2.12 5.98
N GLY A 139 2.27 2.75 6.49
CA GLY A 139 1.57 3.85 5.86
C GLY A 139 0.05 3.73 5.99
N THR A 140 -0.67 4.60 5.32
CA THR A 140 -2.12 4.67 5.33
C THR A 140 -2.65 4.43 3.92
N ASN A 141 -3.58 3.50 3.76
CA ASN A 141 -4.33 3.33 2.51
C ASN A 141 -5.72 3.91 2.69
N PHE A 142 -6.21 4.59 1.67
CA PHE A 142 -7.61 5.02 1.61
C PHE A 142 -8.16 4.87 0.19
N THR A 143 -9.47 4.70 0.09
CA THR A 143 -10.18 4.67 -1.20
C THR A 143 -11.23 5.77 -1.18
N ALA A 144 -11.13 6.69 -2.12
CA ALA A 144 -12.13 7.72 -2.36
C ALA A 144 -12.95 7.35 -3.59
N SER A 145 -14.28 7.49 -3.53
CA SER A 145 -15.17 7.11 -4.63
C SER A 145 -16.21 8.19 -4.92
N SER A 146 -16.63 8.26 -6.17
CA SER A 146 -17.72 9.13 -6.61
C SER A 146 -18.69 8.35 -7.47
N THR A 147 -19.99 8.63 -7.31
CA THR A 147 -21.06 8.10 -8.17
C THR A 147 -21.25 8.89 -9.46
N ALA A 148 -20.54 10.02 -9.61
CA ALA A 148 -20.57 10.82 -10.82
C ALA A 148 -20.05 10.03 -12.02
N THR A 149 -20.68 10.24 -13.18
CA THR A 149 -20.27 9.63 -14.45
C THR A 149 -19.27 10.52 -15.15
N LEU A 150 -18.13 9.94 -15.56
CA LEU A 150 -17.10 10.62 -16.32
C LEU A 150 -17.25 10.26 -17.80
N GLN A 151 -17.72 11.22 -18.63
CA GLN A 151 -17.91 11.00 -20.04
C GLN A 151 -16.57 10.82 -20.79
N PRO A 152 -16.57 10.23 -22.01
CA PRO A 152 -15.39 10.21 -22.87
C PRO A 152 -14.77 11.60 -23.05
N GLY A 153 -13.46 11.71 -22.80
CA GLY A 153 -12.71 12.97 -22.88
C GLY A 153 -12.84 13.89 -21.66
N GLU A 154 -13.71 13.57 -20.70
CA GLU A 154 -13.80 14.32 -19.46
C GLU A 154 -12.70 13.94 -18.45
N SER A 155 -12.47 14.83 -17.50
CA SER A 155 -11.54 14.59 -16.40
C SER A 155 -12.16 14.94 -15.04
N MET A 156 -11.92 14.06 -14.07
CA MET A 156 -12.23 14.28 -12.65
C MET A 156 -10.95 14.68 -11.92
N VAL A 157 -11.05 15.72 -11.11
CA VAL A 157 -9.97 16.13 -10.19
C VAL A 157 -10.37 15.80 -8.78
N VAL A 158 -9.50 15.10 -8.06
CA VAL A 158 -9.64 14.88 -6.62
C VAL A 158 -8.44 15.52 -5.91
N ASN A 159 -8.73 16.49 -5.03
CA ASN A 159 -7.73 17.14 -4.18
C ASN A 159 -7.90 16.67 -2.74
N TYR A 160 -6.80 16.50 -2.03
CA TYR A 160 -6.80 16.19 -0.60
C TYR A 160 -5.52 16.68 0.06
N ALA A 161 -5.58 16.95 1.36
CA ALA A 161 -4.46 17.35 2.18
C ALA A 161 -3.93 16.18 3.00
N VAL A 162 -2.63 16.17 3.22
CA VAL A 162 -1.97 15.28 4.17
C VAL A 162 -1.12 16.08 5.13
N GLU A 163 -1.08 15.65 6.37
CA GLU A 163 -0.14 16.13 7.38
C GLU A 163 1.14 15.29 7.33
N VAL A 164 2.28 15.96 7.35
CA VAL A 164 3.60 15.34 7.43
C VAL A 164 3.95 15.14 8.90
N THR A 165 3.88 13.92 9.38
CA THR A 165 4.19 13.57 10.77
C THR A 165 5.69 13.32 10.96
N PRO A 166 6.23 13.32 12.19
CA PRO A 166 7.63 13.00 12.45
C PRO A 166 8.09 11.64 11.90
N ASP A 167 7.18 10.66 11.80
CA ASP A 167 7.48 9.35 11.23
C ASP A 167 7.86 9.38 9.75
N SER A 168 7.52 10.47 9.04
CA SER A 168 7.84 10.65 7.62
C SER A 168 9.33 10.65 7.33
N ILE A 169 10.18 11.00 8.31
CA ILE A 169 11.65 10.98 8.19
C ILE A 169 12.16 9.56 7.91
N ARG A 170 11.45 8.55 8.40
CA ARG A 170 11.74 7.12 8.18
C ARG A 170 10.98 6.55 6.96
N GLY A 171 10.04 7.31 6.44
CA GLY A 171 9.21 6.94 5.30
C GLY A 171 9.93 7.09 3.96
N SER A 172 9.38 6.46 2.93
CA SER A 172 9.90 6.58 1.55
C SER A 172 9.58 7.93 0.89
N GLY A 173 8.61 8.67 1.42
CA GLY A 173 8.03 9.87 0.81
C GLY A 173 7.29 9.61 -0.51
N ARG A 174 7.21 8.35 -0.98
CA ARG A 174 6.55 8.00 -2.24
C ARG A 174 5.07 7.68 -2.01
N ASN A 175 4.22 8.56 -2.48
CA ASN A 175 2.77 8.42 -2.44
C ASN A 175 2.28 7.88 -3.79
N LEU A 176 1.60 6.73 -3.80
CA LEU A 176 1.17 5.98 -4.98
C LEU A 176 -0.35 5.91 -5.05
N ALA A 177 -0.92 6.14 -6.23
CA ALA A 177 -2.36 6.01 -6.45
C ALA A 177 -2.69 5.21 -7.72
N GLN A 178 -3.89 4.63 -7.73
CA GLN A 178 -4.49 3.97 -8.90
C GLN A 178 -5.99 4.20 -8.90
N ALA A 179 -6.54 4.59 -10.05
CA ALA A 179 -7.98 4.75 -10.24
C ALA A 179 -8.61 3.48 -10.82
N GLN A 180 -9.91 3.33 -10.60
CA GLN A 180 -10.71 2.22 -11.09
C GLN A 180 -12.11 2.69 -11.44
N ALA A 181 -12.70 2.11 -12.49
CA ALA A 181 -14.13 2.25 -12.81
C ALA A 181 -14.65 0.94 -13.44
N GLY A 182 -15.75 0.39 -12.92
CA GLY A 182 -16.39 -0.79 -13.50
C GLY A 182 -15.48 -2.02 -13.69
N GLY A 183 -14.45 -2.18 -12.84
CA GLY A 183 -13.45 -3.26 -12.94
C GLY A 183 -12.24 -2.93 -13.81
N LEU A 184 -12.23 -1.81 -14.52
CA LEU A 184 -11.09 -1.31 -15.29
C LEU A 184 -10.15 -0.52 -14.39
N LEU A 185 -8.85 -0.80 -14.47
CA LEU A 185 -7.81 -0.12 -13.70
C LEU A 185 -7.06 0.89 -14.59
N SER A 186 -6.79 2.07 -14.05
CA SER A 186 -5.88 3.02 -14.66
C SER A 186 -4.41 2.56 -14.54
N ASN A 187 -3.50 3.30 -15.18
CA ASN A 187 -2.09 3.26 -14.82
C ASN A 187 -1.91 3.65 -13.34
N GLN A 188 -0.84 3.16 -12.71
CA GLN A 188 -0.39 3.66 -11.42
C GLN A 188 0.35 5.00 -11.61
N SER A 189 0.09 5.95 -10.71
CA SER A 189 0.76 7.25 -10.69
C SER A 189 1.29 7.55 -9.29
N SER A 190 2.46 8.16 -9.19
CA SER A 190 3.07 8.45 -7.89
C SER A 190 3.74 9.82 -7.86
N HIS A 191 3.71 10.46 -6.69
CA HIS A 191 4.49 11.65 -6.39
C HIS A 191 5.48 11.32 -5.27
N ARG A 192 6.72 11.79 -5.39
CA ARG A 192 7.76 11.63 -4.36
C ARG A 192 7.99 12.95 -3.65
N LEU A 193 7.60 13.00 -2.39
CA LEU A 193 7.88 14.11 -1.49
C LEU A 193 9.24 13.88 -0.80
N ARG A 194 10.15 14.83 -0.92
CA ARG A 194 11.42 14.78 -0.19
C ARG A 194 11.18 15.29 1.23
N ILE A 195 11.34 14.42 2.22
CA ILE A 195 11.24 14.82 3.62
C ILE A 195 12.57 15.40 4.07
N ARG A 196 12.53 16.59 4.66
CA ARG A 196 13.66 17.24 5.32
C ARG A 196 13.49 17.10 6.82
N GLN A 197 14.61 16.92 7.53
CA GLN A 197 14.59 17.09 8.98
C GLN A 197 14.46 18.58 9.26
N GLY A 198 13.45 18.97 10.00
CA GLY A 198 13.30 20.35 10.47
C GLY A 198 14.47 20.78 11.34
N ILE A 199 14.69 22.09 11.46
CA ILE A 199 15.77 22.65 12.31
C ILE A 199 15.58 22.26 13.78
N LEU A 200 14.33 21.97 14.19
CA LEU A 200 13.98 21.43 15.51
C LEU A 200 13.51 19.98 15.33
N SER A 201 14.46 19.08 15.07
CA SER A 201 14.14 17.65 15.00
C SER A 201 13.75 17.15 16.40
N ASP A 202 12.46 16.83 16.59
CA ASP A 202 11.96 16.16 17.80
C ASP A 202 12.36 14.68 17.88
N CYS A 203 13.39 14.28 17.13
CA CYS A 203 13.86 12.92 17.08
C CYS A 203 15.22 12.77 17.76
N GLY A 204 15.47 11.59 18.30
CA GLY A 204 16.77 11.16 18.83
C GLY A 204 17.20 9.83 18.21
N THR A 205 18.31 9.29 18.72
CA THR A 205 18.83 8.00 18.30
C THR A 205 18.83 7.03 19.48
N LEU A 206 18.28 5.84 19.26
CA LEU A 206 18.36 4.75 20.23
C LEU A 206 19.45 3.78 19.77
N ILE A 207 20.38 3.46 20.66
CA ILE A 207 21.43 2.47 20.45
C ILE A 207 21.38 1.42 21.53
N GLY A 208 21.91 0.24 21.27
CA GLY A 208 21.99 -0.76 22.31
C GLY A 208 22.72 -2.02 21.89
N ARG A 209 22.76 -2.96 22.80
CA ARG A 209 23.36 -4.27 22.62
C ARG A 209 22.54 -5.33 23.35
N VAL A 210 22.46 -6.51 22.75
CA VAL A 210 22.06 -7.75 23.42
C VAL A 210 23.33 -8.55 23.66
N PHE A 211 23.60 -8.98 24.90
CA PHE A 211 24.85 -9.63 25.29
C PHE A 211 24.62 -10.73 26.34
N VAL A 212 25.56 -11.66 26.45
CA VAL A 212 25.54 -12.69 27.48
C VAL A 212 26.09 -12.10 28.76
N ASP A 213 25.21 -11.83 29.71
CA ASP A 213 25.54 -11.32 31.03
C ASP A 213 25.94 -12.49 31.95
N LYS A 214 27.22 -12.63 32.24
CA LYS A 214 27.78 -13.75 33.03
C LYS A 214 27.79 -13.52 34.52
N ASN A 215 27.93 -12.28 34.92
CA ASN A 215 28.01 -11.90 36.34
C ASN A 215 26.69 -11.35 36.90
N PHE A 216 25.70 -11.13 36.01
CA PHE A 216 24.38 -10.63 36.33
C PHE A 216 24.36 -9.21 36.91
N ASP A 217 25.23 -8.34 36.43
CA ASP A 217 25.28 -6.94 36.84
C ASP A 217 24.53 -6.00 35.88
N GLY A 218 24.12 -6.50 34.70
CA GLY A 218 23.37 -5.75 33.69
C GLY A 218 24.27 -4.83 32.84
N GLU A 219 25.59 -4.86 33.05
CA GLU A 219 26.58 -4.08 32.30
C GLU A 219 27.46 -5.03 31.48
N GLN A 220 27.70 -4.66 30.22
CA GLN A 220 28.51 -5.48 29.32
C GLN A 220 30.02 -5.29 29.56
N GLN A 221 30.72 -6.37 29.83
CA GLN A 221 32.19 -6.39 30.00
C GLN A 221 32.92 -7.05 28.79
N PRO A 222 34.24 -6.91 28.65
CA PRO A 222 35.00 -7.45 27.51
C PRO A 222 34.89 -8.96 27.29
N ASN A 223 34.61 -9.73 28.35
CA ASN A 223 34.44 -11.19 28.31
C ASN A 223 33.00 -11.65 28.10
N GLU A 224 32.08 -10.72 27.82
CA GLU A 224 30.66 -10.93 27.61
C GLU A 224 30.30 -10.71 26.15
N PRO A 225 30.13 -11.80 25.38
CA PRO A 225 29.92 -11.69 23.96
C PRO A 225 28.52 -11.12 23.65
N GLY A 226 28.44 -10.38 22.55
CA GLY A 226 27.17 -9.96 21.99
C GLY A 226 26.38 -11.13 21.39
N VAL A 227 25.06 -11.01 21.37
CA VAL A 227 24.16 -12.01 20.82
C VAL A 227 23.57 -11.53 19.49
N PRO A 228 23.93 -12.17 18.37
CA PRO A 228 23.42 -11.79 17.05
C PRO A 228 21.99 -12.25 16.84
N ASN A 229 21.34 -11.62 15.86
CA ASN A 229 19.97 -11.95 15.39
C ASN A 229 18.88 -11.80 16.47
N ALA A 230 19.15 -11.16 17.59
CA ALA A 230 18.16 -10.80 18.58
C ALA A 230 17.18 -9.77 18.00
N VAL A 231 15.88 -9.98 18.18
CA VAL A 231 14.85 -9.08 17.72
C VAL A 231 14.38 -8.18 18.84
N ILE A 232 14.34 -6.87 18.58
CA ILE A 232 13.83 -5.86 19.50
C ILE A 232 12.62 -5.18 18.82
N TYR A 233 11.52 -5.06 19.54
CA TYR A 233 10.35 -4.29 19.12
C TYR A 233 10.28 -2.99 19.90
N MET A 234 9.96 -1.92 19.19
CA MET A 234 9.67 -0.60 19.78
C MET A 234 8.15 -0.41 19.93
N ASP A 235 7.76 0.51 20.80
CA ASP A 235 6.35 0.91 21.01
C ASP A 235 5.66 1.47 19.75
N ASP A 236 6.43 1.97 18.80
CA ASP A 236 5.93 2.44 17.49
C ASP A 236 5.87 1.34 16.42
N GLY A 237 6.08 0.07 16.81
CA GLY A 237 6.03 -1.08 15.92
C GLY A 237 7.30 -1.33 15.09
N ASN A 238 8.36 -0.55 15.27
CA ASN A 238 9.64 -0.84 14.62
C ASN A 238 10.23 -2.14 15.14
N ARG A 239 10.73 -2.95 14.20
CA ARG A 239 11.45 -4.18 14.47
C ARG A 239 12.92 -4.00 14.11
N ILE A 240 13.79 -4.24 15.07
CA ILE A 240 15.25 -4.10 14.94
C ILE A 240 15.87 -5.48 15.15
N VAL A 241 16.96 -5.77 14.45
CA VAL A 241 17.72 -7.02 14.61
C VAL A 241 19.15 -6.67 14.93
N THR A 242 19.74 -7.35 15.91
CA THR A 242 21.15 -7.16 16.28
C THR A 242 22.10 -7.68 15.21
N ASP A 243 23.23 -7.02 15.04
CA ASP A 243 24.34 -7.44 14.19
C ASP A 243 25.14 -8.63 14.77
N ALA A 244 26.21 -9.02 14.08
CA ALA A 244 27.10 -10.12 14.51
C ALA A 244 27.75 -9.90 15.90
N ASN A 245 27.82 -8.67 16.37
CA ASN A 245 28.37 -8.30 17.67
C ASN A 245 27.29 -7.99 18.72
N GLY A 246 26.02 -8.30 18.40
CA GLY A 246 24.89 -8.02 19.26
C GLY A 246 24.48 -6.55 19.32
N LEU A 247 25.05 -5.68 18.47
CA LEU A 247 24.75 -4.26 18.45
C LEU A 247 23.48 -3.96 17.62
N TYR A 248 22.76 -2.92 18.02
CA TYR A 248 21.67 -2.37 17.25
C TYR A 248 21.59 -0.85 17.40
N SER A 249 21.01 -0.21 16.40
CA SER A 249 20.73 1.24 16.42
C SER A 249 19.45 1.56 15.65
N LEU A 250 18.73 2.56 16.11
CA LEU A 250 17.56 3.13 15.43
C LEU A 250 17.66 4.64 15.49
N ALA A 251 17.90 5.27 14.35
CA ALA A 251 17.90 6.71 14.21
C ALA A 251 16.47 7.26 13.99
N ASN A 252 16.30 8.56 14.22
CA ASN A 252 15.05 9.28 13.98
C ASN A 252 13.86 8.74 14.78
N VAL A 253 14.11 8.30 16.01
CA VAL A 253 13.05 7.93 16.96
C VAL A 253 12.45 9.21 17.55
N ILE A 254 11.15 9.33 17.52
CA ILE A 254 10.42 10.48 18.09
C ILE A 254 10.76 10.59 19.58
N SER A 255 11.11 11.80 20.03
CA SER A 255 11.43 12.06 21.44
C SER A 255 10.24 11.78 22.37
N GLY A 256 10.53 11.61 23.64
CA GLY A 256 9.54 11.27 24.67
C GLY A 256 9.90 9.99 25.41
N TYR A 257 8.93 9.45 26.13
CA TYR A 257 9.06 8.12 26.73
C TYR A 257 8.86 7.06 25.65
N ARG A 258 9.85 6.17 25.54
CA ARG A 258 9.87 5.07 24.55
C ARG A 258 10.10 3.75 25.23
N SER A 259 9.44 2.71 24.77
CA SER A 259 9.71 1.36 25.24
C SER A 259 10.32 0.51 24.13
N ALA A 260 11.33 -0.27 24.53
CA ALA A 260 11.96 -1.29 23.69
C ALA A 260 11.79 -2.64 24.36
N ALA A 261 11.32 -3.65 23.64
CA ALA A 261 11.09 -5.00 24.15
C ALA A 261 11.94 -6.01 23.38
N LEU A 262 12.73 -6.81 24.11
CA LEU A 262 13.47 -7.94 23.55
C LEU A 262 12.51 -9.11 23.31
N ASP A 263 12.47 -9.62 22.09
CA ASP A 263 11.75 -10.84 21.74
C ASP A 263 12.60 -12.07 22.09
N LEU A 264 12.33 -12.67 23.23
CA LEU A 264 13.03 -13.88 23.65
C LEU A 264 12.79 -15.09 22.75
N SER A 265 11.70 -15.10 21.99
CA SER A 265 11.45 -16.16 21.00
C SER A 265 12.43 -16.14 19.84
N SER A 266 13.06 -14.98 19.57
CA SER A 266 14.14 -14.85 18.59
C SER A 266 15.47 -15.45 19.05
N LEU A 267 15.59 -15.82 20.33
CA LEU A 267 16.80 -16.31 20.97
C LEU A 267 16.61 -17.70 21.59
N PRO A 268 16.44 -18.76 20.78
CA PRO A 268 16.29 -20.11 21.29
C PRO A 268 17.55 -20.51 22.11
N GLY A 269 17.34 -21.03 23.31
CA GLY A 269 18.41 -21.42 24.22
C GLY A 269 18.94 -20.31 25.12
N TYR A 270 18.31 -19.12 25.10
CA TYR A 270 18.61 -18.03 26.03
C TYR A 270 17.37 -17.67 26.86
N SER A 271 17.62 -17.19 28.07
CA SER A 271 16.66 -16.54 28.95
C SER A 271 17.17 -15.15 29.34
N LEU A 272 16.27 -14.31 29.84
CA LEU A 272 16.70 -13.02 30.36
C LEU A 272 17.64 -13.22 31.56
N ALA A 273 18.78 -12.54 31.56
CA ALA A 273 19.70 -12.60 32.70
C ALA A 273 19.09 -11.88 33.92
N PRO A 274 19.12 -12.49 35.11
CA PRO A 274 18.69 -11.79 36.31
C PRO A 274 19.66 -10.63 36.60
N ASN A 275 19.13 -9.46 36.94
CA ASN A 275 19.93 -8.32 37.34
C ASN A 275 19.96 -8.19 38.87
N LYS A 276 21.11 -8.39 39.48
CA LYS A 276 21.28 -8.39 40.96
C LYS A 276 21.20 -6.99 41.58
N TYR A 277 21.44 -5.96 40.79
CA TYR A 277 21.59 -4.59 41.28
C TYR A 277 20.36 -3.71 40.98
N PHE A 278 19.47 -4.14 40.10
CA PHE A 278 18.22 -3.42 39.80
C PHE A 278 17.07 -3.96 40.65
N ILE A 279 16.39 -3.05 41.29
CA ILE A 279 15.15 -3.33 42.04
C ILE A 279 13.99 -3.70 41.10
N GLU A 280 14.13 -3.34 39.81
CA GLU A 280 13.13 -3.63 38.77
C GLU A 280 13.13 -5.11 38.44
N THR A 281 11.94 -5.66 38.29
CA THR A 281 11.72 -7.05 37.89
C THR A 281 12.40 -7.36 36.55
N ASN A 282 12.84 -8.61 36.37
CA ASN A 282 13.41 -9.11 35.11
C ASN A 282 12.38 -9.01 33.98
N SER A 283 12.27 -7.84 33.37
CA SER A 283 11.37 -7.59 32.26
C SER A 283 12.15 -7.59 30.94
N PRO A 284 11.65 -8.21 29.88
CA PRO A 284 12.23 -8.05 28.54
C PRO A 284 11.99 -6.66 27.94
N SER A 285 11.24 -5.78 28.62
CA SER A 285 10.95 -4.44 28.19
C SER A 285 11.74 -3.39 29.00
N ARG A 286 12.17 -2.33 28.30
CA ARG A 286 12.86 -1.19 28.89
C ARG A 286 12.16 0.10 28.49
N LEU A 287 11.84 0.94 29.47
CA LEU A 287 11.32 2.30 29.26
C LEU A 287 12.46 3.29 29.35
N VAL A 288 12.59 4.15 28.35
CA VAL A 288 13.61 5.20 28.31
C VAL A 288 13.00 6.54 27.92
N LYS A 289 13.60 7.64 28.41
CA LYS A 289 13.27 8.99 28.02
C LYS A 289 14.27 9.47 26.97
N LEU A 290 13.83 9.66 25.74
CA LEU A 290 14.62 10.18 24.65
C LEU A 290 14.35 11.69 24.50
N ALA A 291 15.34 12.53 24.71
CA ALA A 291 15.22 13.97 24.47
C ALA A 291 15.46 14.28 22.97
N PRO A 292 14.94 15.41 22.46
CA PRO A 292 15.23 15.88 21.10
C PRO A 292 16.75 15.98 20.84
N GLY A 293 17.19 15.43 19.70
CA GLY A 293 18.60 15.43 19.29
C GLY A 293 19.53 14.55 20.14
N SER A 294 19.02 13.82 21.13
CA SER A 294 19.83 13.01 22.03
C SER A 294 20.03 11.58 21.53
N MET A 295 20.98 10.90 22.18
CA MET A 295 21.23 9.46 22.02
C MET A 295 21.01 8.78 23.36
N VAL A 296 20.22 7.70 23.37
CA VAL A 296 19.95 6.89 24.56
C VAL A 296 20.36 5.45 24.29
N ARG A 297 21.00 4.82 25.30
CA ARG A 297 21.39 3.42 25.22
C ARG A 297 20.41 2.54 25.97
N VAL A 298 20.03 1.43 25.33
CA VAL A 298 19.16 0.39 25.88
C VAL A 298 19.83 -0.96 25.65
N ASN A 299 20.28 -1.61 26.73
CA ASN A 299 20.94 -2.90 26.68
C ASN A 299 20.04 -4.00 27.23
N PHE A 300 20.26 -5.23 26.77
CA PHE A 300 19.60 -6.43 27.28
C PHE A 300 20.64 -7.50 27.57
N GLY A 301 20.77 -7.89 28.84
CA GLY A 301 21.53 -9.03 29.27
C GLY A 301 20.70 -10.31 29.15
N VAL A 302 21.27 -11.34 28.54
CA VAL A 302 20.68 -12.68 28.48
C VAL A 302 21.68 -13.71 29.02
N THR A 303 21.18 -14.87 29.45
CA THR A 303 21.99 -16.00 29.91
C THR A 303 21.56 -17.26 29.19
N PRO A 304 22.43 -18.24 28.95
CA PRO A 304 22.01 -19.53 28.42
C PRO A 304 20.94 -20.16 29.31
N ALA A 305 19.82 -20.57 28.72
CA ALA A 305 18.82 -21.32 29.42
C ALA A 305 19.36 -22.72 29.71
N PHE A 306 19.39 -23.13 30.99
CA PHE A 306 19.70 -24.52 31.35
C PHE A 306 18.53 -25.40 30.88
N SER A 307 18.76 -26.27 29.90
CA SER A 307 17.89 -27.42 29.71
C SER A 307 18.16 -28.36 30.87
N GLU A 308 17.16 -28.65 31.73
CA GLU A 308 17.24 -29.81 32.59
C GLU A 308 17.51 -31.03 31.69
N GLY A 309 18.73 -31.56 31.82
CA GLY A 309 19.10 -32.81 31.17
C GLY A 309 18.10 -33.86 31.59
N LYS A 310 17.34 -34.45 30.69
CA LYS A 310 16.69 -35.72 30.91
C LYS A 310 17.81 -36.70 31.22
N ASN A 311 17.97 -37.06 32.48
CA ASN A 311 18.69 -38.27 32.87
C ASN A 311 17.87 -39.45 32.33
N GLU A 312 18.35 -40.06 31.26
CA GLU A 312 17.97 -41.42 30.87
C GLU A 312 18.64 -42.44 31.80
#